data_c0dc0a6dddf6594b36fed904fdee141e
#
_entry.id   c0dc0a6dddf6594b36fed904fdee141e
#
_cell.length_a   1.000
_cell.length_b   1.000
_cell.length_c   1.000
_cell.angle_alpha   90.00
_cell.angle_beta   90.00
_cell.angle_gamma   90.00
#
_symmetry.space_group_name_H-M   'P 1'
#
loop_
_entity.id
_entity.type
_entity.pdbx_description
1 polymer ?
#
loop_
_entity_poly.entity_id
_entity_poly.type
_entity_poly.pdbx_seq_one_letter_code
_entity_poly.pdbx_strand_id
1 'polypeptide(L)' 'MTYSDAISGRLKELIERKGITVNKLATLSGITQSTVENVVSGKTRNPKLKTLHRLACGLDMRVSELLDFPEMDETRFDDE' A
#
# COMPACT_ATOMS: atom_id res chain seq x y z
N MET A 1 3.43 -15.87 -3.51
CA MET A 1 2.94 -14.53 -3.08
C MET A 1 2.46 -13.76 -4.29
N THR A 2 1.39 -13.02 -4.15
CA THR A 2 0.87 -12.15 -5.21
C THR A 2 1.31 -10.70 -4.96
N TYR A 3 1.21 -9.86 -6.00
CA TYR A 3 1.48 -8.42 -5.83
C TYR A 3 0.57 -7.82 -4.76
N SER A 4 -0.71 -8.19 -4.77
CA SER A 4 -1.66 -7.67 -3.76
C SER A 4 -1.27 -8.08 -2.35
N ASP A 5 -0.77 -9.30 -2.15
CA ASP A 5 -0.30 -9.74 -0.83
C ASP A 5 0.91 -8.94 -0.36
N ALA A 6 1.87 -8.71 -1.26
CA ALA A 6 3.08 -7.95 -0.92
C ALA A 6 2.73 -6.51 -0.53
N ILE A 7 1.92 -5.84 -1.33
CA ILE A 7 1.50 -4.46 -1.07
C ILE A 7 0.64 -4.38 0.19
N SER A 8 -0.30 -5.31 0.37
CA SER A 8 -1.14 -5.37 1.57
C SER A 8 -0.28 -5.48 2.83
N GLY A 9 0.68 -6.39 2.84
CA GLY A 9 1.58 -6.58 3.98
C GLY A 9 2.40 -5.33 4.27
N ARG A 10 2.94 -4.70 3.24
CA ARG A 10 3.73 -3.46 3.38
C ARG A 10 2.90 -2.33 3.97
N LEU A 11 1.68 -2.13 3.44
CA LEU A 11 0.80 -1.07 3.93
C LEU A 11 0.37 -1.30 5.36
N LYS A 12 0.01 -2.53 5.73
CA LYS A 12 -0.36 -2.87 7.12
C LYS A 12 0.77 -2.54 8.08
N GLU A 13 2.01 -2.89 7.71
CA GLU A 13 3.19 -2.60 8.52
C GLU A 13 3.38 -1.09 8.69
N LEU A 14 3.28 -0.33 7.61
CA LEU A 14 3.48 1.12 7.66
C LEU A 14 2.37 1.83 8.44
N ILE A 15 1.13 1.41 8.28
CA ILE A 15 -0.01 1.94 9.04
C ILE A 15 0.21 1.71 10.53
N GLU A 16 0.63 0.51 10.90
CA GLU A 16 0.92 0.17 12.29
C GLU A 16 2.07 1.02 12.85
N ARG A 17 3.16 1.15 12.10
CA ARG A 17 4.31 1.98 12.52
C ARG A 17 3.93 3.43 12.73
N LYS A 18 3.07 3.98 11.87
CA LYS A 18 2.64 5.38 11.95
C LYS A 18 1.57 5.57 13.03
N GLY A 19 0.97 4.49 13.53
CA GLY A 19 -0.08 4.56 14.54
C GLY A 19 -1.34 5.26 14.04
N ILE A 20 -1.67 5.10 12.76
CA ILE A 20 -2.85 5.71 12.14
C ILE A 20 -3.86 4.65 11.75
N THR A 21 -5.08 5.09 11.42
CA THR A 21 -6.13 4.20 10.92
C THR A 21 -6.18 4.23 9.39
N VAL A 22 -6.86 3.26 8.81
CA VAL A 22 -7.13 3.25 7.36
C VAL A 22 -7.90 4.52 6.95
N ASN A 23 -8.88 4.92 7.76
CA ASN A 23 -9.65 6.14 7.51
C ASN A 23 -8.74 7.38 7.50
N LYS A 24 -7.84 7.49 8.45
CA LYS A 24 -6.88 8.60 8.51
C LYS A 24 -5.97 8.60 7.28
N LEU A 25 -5.49 7.44 6.88
CA LEU A 25 -4.65 7.31 5.70
C LEU A 25 -5.41 7.76 4.44
N ALA A 26 -6.69 7.39 4.31
CA ALA A 26 -7.52 7.83 3.18
C ALA A 26 -7.61 9.35 3.13
N THR A 27 -7.87 9.98 4.28
CA THR A 27 -7.94 11.44 4.38
C THR A 27 -6.61 12.08 3.97
N LEU A 28 -5.50 11.59 4.51
CA LEU A 28 -4.16 12.13 4.22
C LEU A 28 -3.76 11.91 2.76
N SER A 29 -4.24 10.84 2.16
CA SER A 29 -3.90 10.49 0.77
C SER A 29 -4.83 11.13 -0.27
N GLY A 30 -5.94 11.70 0.17
CA GLY A 30 -6.92 12.31 -0.73
C GLY A 30 -7.66 11.29 -1.60
N ILE A 31 -7.86 10.08 -1.10
CA ILE A 31 -8.62 9.02 -1.78
C ILE A 31 -9.68 8.46 -0.86
N THR A 32 -10.65 7.73 -1.43
CA THR A 32 -11.77 7.21 -0.65
C THR A 32 -11.31 6.11 0.31
N GLN A 33 -12.01 6.00 1.43
CA GLN A 33 -11.72 4.96 2.42
C GLN A 33 -11.87 3.56 1.81
N SER A 34 -12.88 3.34 0.98
CA SER A 34 -13.10 2.02 0.38
C SER A 34 -11.94 1.64 -0.56
N THR A 35 -11.37 2.60 -1.28
CA THR A 35 -10.19 2.36 -2.12
C THR A 35 -9.00 1.91 -1.26
N VAL A 36 -8.75 2.63 -0.15
CA VAL A 36 -7.66 2.27 0.76
C VAL A 36 -7.90 0.89 1.36
N GLU A 37 -9.12 0.62 1.84
CA GLU A 37 -9.48 -0.68 2.42
C GLU A 37 -9.25 -1.82 1.42
N ASN A 38 -9.61 -1.62 0.16
CA ASN A 38 -9.44 -2.64 -0.86
C ASN A 38 -7.96 -2.92 -1.15
N VAL A 39 -7.11 -1.90 -1.13
CA VAL A 39 -5.67 -2.10 -1.31
C VAL A 39 -5.06 -2.77 -0.07
N VAL A 40 -5.41 -2.30 1.12
CA VAL A 40 -4.87 -2.81 2.38
C VAL A 40 -5.33 -4.26 2.64
N SER A 41 -6.55 -4.61 2.24
CA SER A 41 -7.06 -5.97 2.42
C SER A 41 -6.58 -6.95 1.35
N GLY A 42 -5.97 -6.45 0.28
CA GLY A 42 -5.53 -7.28 -0.83
C GLY A 42 -6.61 -7.60 -1.86
N LYS A 43 -7.80 -7.00 -1.76
CA LYS A 43 -8.86 -7.17 -2.75
C LYS A 43 -8.47 -6.57 -4.10
N THR A 44 -7.78 -5.44 -4.09
CA THR A 44 -7.26 -4.83 -5.31
C THR A 44 -6.03 -5.60 -5.73
N ARG A 45 -6.17 -6.39 -6.80
CA ARG A 45 -5.12 -7.31 -7.25
C ARG A 45 -3.94 -6.58 -7.90
N ASN A 46 -4.20 -5.46 -8.53
CA ASN A 46 -3.19 -4.67 -9.23
C ASN A 46 -3.42 -3.18 -8.97
N PRO A 47 -2.95 -2.68 -7.83
CA PRO A 47 -3.12 -1.26 -7.49
C PRO A 47 -2.43 -0.38 -8.54
N LYS A 48 -3.11 0.70 -8.91
CA LYS A 48 -2.54 1.67 -9.84
C LYS A 48 -1.38 2.41 -9.20
N LEU A 49 -0.37 2.73 -10.00
CA LEU A 49 0.77 3.50 -9.52
C LEU A 49 0.34 4.83 -8.91
N LYS A 50 -0.64 5.50 -9.51
CA LYS A 50 -1.17 6.76 -8.97
C LYS A 50 -1.72 6.57 -7.56
N THR A 51 -2.45 5.48 -7.31
CA THR A 51 -2.96 5.17 -5.98
C THR A 51 -1.83 4.94 -4.99
N LEU A 52 -0.82 4.16 -5.37
CA LEU A 52 0.35 3.91 -4.53
C LEU A 52 1.11 5.19 -4.22
N HIS A 53 1.26 6.07 -5.20
CA HIS A 53 1.92 7.35 -5.01
C HIS A 53 1.18 8.22 -3.99
N ARG A 54 -0.15 8.28 -4.09
CA ARG A 54 -0.97 9.03 -3.13
C ARG A 54 -0.89 8.44 -1.73
N LEU A 55 -0.90 7.12 -1.62
CA LEU A 55 -0.73 6.46 -0.32
C LEU A 55 0.64 6.78 0.30
N ALA A 56 1.69 6.79 -0.52
CA ALA A 56 3.02 7.18 -0.06
C ALA A 56 3.01 8.61 0.47
N CYS A 57 2.38 9.54 -0.26
CA CYS A 57 2.25 10.93 0.19
C CYS A 57 1.50 11.01 1.53
N GLY A 58 0.42 10.25 1.68
CA GLY A 58 -0.33 10.19 2.93
C GLY A 58 0.48 9.63 4.10
N LEU A 59 1.43 8.76 3.80
CA LEU A 59 2.35 8.19 4.80
C LEU A 59 3.61 9.05 4.99
N ASP A 60 3.67 10.20 4.34
CA ASP A 60 4.82 11.12 4.40
C ASP A 60 6.11 10.44 3.94
N MET A 61 6.04 9.76 2.82
CA MET A 61 7.19 9.08 2.24
C MET A 61 7.14 9.15 0.72
N ARG A 62 8.27 8.88 0.08
CA ARG A 62 8.34 8.80 -1.38
C ARG A 62 7.77 7.47 -1.85
N VAL A 63 7.22 7.43 -3.07
CA VAL A 63 6.72 6.17 -3.63
C VAL A 63 7.84 5.13 -3.75
N SER A 64 9.07 5.57 -4.02
CA SER A 64 10.23 4.68 -4.04
C SER A 64 10.48 4.02 -2.68
N GLU A 65 10.25 4.76 -1.59
CA GLU A 65 10.38 4.22 -0.24
C GLU A 65 9.25 3.23 0.09
N LEU A 66 8.03 3.55 -0.36
CA LEU A 66 6.90 2.65 -0.18
C LEU A 66 7.18 1.27 -0.79
N LEU A 67 7.80 1.25 -1.97
CA LEU A 67 8.06 0.03 -2.73
C LEU A 67 9.41 -0.62 -2.38
N ASP A 68 10.20 0.01 -1.51
CA ASP A 68 11.50 -0.50 -1.11
C ASP A 68 11.37 -1.42 0.11
N PHE A 69 11.07 -2.68 -0.16
CA PHE A 69 11.02 -3.71 0.87
C PHE A 69 11.40 -5.06 0.26
N PRO A 70 11.97 -5.99 1.06
CA PRO A 70 12.57 -7.21 0.54
C PRO A 70 11.63 -8.07 -0.32
N GLU A 71 10.39 -8.24 0.09
CA GLU A 71 9.42 -9.08 -0.64
C GLU A 71 9.18 -8.55 -2.06
N MET A 72 9.24 -7.23 -2.25
CA MET A 72 9.04 -6.64 -3.58
C MET A 72 10.20 -6.97 -4.52
N ASP A 73 11.42 -7.00 -4.00
CA ASP A 73 12.62 -7.17 -4.82
C ASP A 73 13.05 -8.63 -4.98
N GLU A 74 12.82 -9.45 -3.97
CA GLU A 74 13.37 -10.80 -3.90
C GLU A 74 12.36 -11.90 -4.21
N THR A 75 11.06 -11.61 -4.10
CA THR A 75 10.02 -12.62 -4.29
C THR A 75 9.66 -12.76 -5.76
N ARG A 76 9.46 -14.01 -6.19
CA ARG A 76 8.82 -14.28 -7.47
C ARG A 76 7.32 -14.22 -7.28
N PHE A 77 6.67 -13.42 -8.12
CA PHE A 77 5.23 -13.23 -8.03
C PHE A 77 4.50 -14.23 -8.91
N ASP A 78 3.35 -14.73 -8.40
CA ASP A 78 2.55 -15.75 -9.08
C ASP A 78 1.58 -15.16 -10.11
N ASP A 79 1.31 -13.86 -10.01
CA ASP A 79 0.30 -13.17 -10.80
C ASP A 79 0.90 -12.14 -11.76
N GLU A 80 1.74 -12.59 -12.63
CA GLU A 80 2.34 -11.72 -13.64
C GLU A 80 1.32 -11.17 -14.63
#